data_9d54609da49c49926dccb94f587cb9b5
#
_entry.id   9d54609da49c49926dccb94f587cb9b5
#
_cell.length_a   1.000
_cell.length_b   1.000
_cell.length_c   1.000
_cell.angle_alpha   90.00
_cell.angle_beta   90.00
_cell.angle_gamma   90.00
#
_symmetry.space_group_name_H-M   'P 1'
#
loop_
_entity.id
_entity.type
_entity.pdbx_description
1 polymer ?
#
loop_
_entity_poly.entity_id
_entity_poly.type
_entity_poly.pdbx_seq_one_letter_code
_entity_poly.pdbx_strand_id
1 'polypeptide(L)'
;MTTIPRNHIVFFHDKSAIPERSQTAYDATLKHNPDVNHIYLDDAATIALAEEHFPHLVDTYRSIQIPVTRCDMARLMATYVHGGIYSDIAMGFQRDARGMITEGDALVLVRRDDFPVYKDKDTAHLVAGLFASAPGHDFVLSWLKRMFFTIATGVQNYSCHVAGGPGPITEEYFLRQLKQDPTVRVLNFSELQGTWFQSLRDPDVNNTWVHTQRDGILPPSKLPARLPHDLFWDDARDPFQ
;
A
#
# COMPACT_ATOMS: atom_id res chain seq x y z
N MET A 1 24.35 2.49 2.33
CA MET A 1 23.18 2.43 1.44
C MET A 1 22.14 1.55 2.11
N THR A 2 20.93 2.05 2.29
CA THR A 2 19.82 1.29 2.87
C THR A 2 19.33 0.31 1.81
N THR A 3 19.42 -0.98 2.05
CA THR A 3 19.00 -2.03 1.10
C THR A 3 17.59 -2.51 1.45
N ILE A 4 16.84 -2.93 0.44
CA ILE A 4 15.53 -3.56 0.63
C ILE A 4 15.74 -4.96 1.27
N PRO A 5 15.22 -5.22 2.48
CA PRO A 5 15.43 -6.48 3.18
C PRO A 5 14.66 -7.65 2.55
N ARG A 6 14.97 -8.88 2.98
CA ARG A 6 14.30 -10.11 2.51
C ARG A 6 12.99 -10.36 3.26
N ASN A 7 12.12 -9.34 3.28
CA ASN A 7 10.77 -9.44 3.82
C ASN A 7 9.75 -9.46 2.71
N HIS A 8 8.69 -10.24 2.87
CA HIS A 8 7.49 -10.20 2.05
C HIS A 8 6.29 -9.92 2.95
N ILE A 9 5.58 -8.84 2.67
CA ILE A 9 4.48 -8.31 3.48
C ILE A 9 3.18 -8.51 2.72
N VAL A 10 2.21 -9.13 3.37
CA VAL A 10 0.83 -9.24 2.88
C VAL A 10 -0.15 -8.82 3.97
N PHE A 11 -1.32 -8.39 3.55
CA PHE A 11 -2.41 -8.03 4.46
C PHE A 11 -3.72 -8.69 4.05
N PHE A 12 -4.46 -9.19 5.03
CA PHE A 12 -5.88 -9.49 4.91
C PHE A 12 -6.57 -9.27 6.27
N HIS A 13 -7.63 -8.50 6.29
CA HIS A 13 -8.28 -8.00 7.52
C HIS A 13 -8.70 -9.08 8.52
N ASP A 14 -9.05 -10.29 8.04
CA ASP A 14 -9.42 -11.44 8.87
C ASP A 14 -8.79 -12.72 8.31
N LYS A 15 -7.80 -13.25 9.02
CA LYS A 15 -7.10 -14.50 8.63
C LYS A 15 -8.01 -15.71 8.50
N SER A 16 -9.13 -15.73 9.23
CA SER A 16 -10.10 -16.84 9.20
C SER A 16 -11.02 -16.81 7.97
N ALA A 17 -11.06 -15.68 7.27
CA ALA A 17 -11.98 -15.42 6.17
C ALA A 17 -11.26 -15.21 4.81
N ILE A 18 -10.01 -15.67 4.67
CA ILE A 18 -9.27 -15.54 3.41
C ILE A 18 -9.98 -16.33 2.33
N PRO A 19 -10.33 -15.71 1.18
CA PRO A 19 -10.89 -16.43 0.04
C PRO A 19 -9.91 -17.51 -0.47
N GLU A 20 -10.44 -18.67 -0.87
CA GLU A 20 -9.65 -19.83 -1.30
C GLU A 20 -8.62 -19.46 -2.41
N ARG A 21 -9.02 -18.65 -3.37
CA ARG A 21 -8.11 -18.19 -4.44
C ARG A 21 -6.97 -17.32 -3.91
N SER A 22 -7.25 -16.46 -2.93
CA SER A 22 -6.22 -15.64 -2.30
C SER A 22 -5.28 -16.51 -1.46
N GLN A 23 -5.81 -17.52 -0.76
CA GLN A 23 -4.99 -18.51 -0.06
C GLN A 23 -4.09 -19.28 -1.02
N THR A 24 -4.63 -19.74 -2.16
CA THR A 24 -3.85 -20.43 -3.21
C THR A 24 -2.73 -19.54 -3.75
N ALA A 25 -2.99 -18.24 -3.95
CA ALA A 25 -1.98 -17.28 -4.38
C ALA A 25 -0.88 -17.10 -3.32
N TYR A 26 -1.27 -16.98 -2.06
CA TYR A 26 -0.34 -16.84 -0.96
C TYR A 26 0.52 -18.10 -0.76
N ASP A 27 -0.07 -19.29 -0.85
CA ASP A 27 0.65 -20.57 -0.75
C ASP A 27 1.66 -20.72 -1.90
N ALA A 28 1.32 -20.29 -3.12
CA ALA A 28 2.27 -20.24 -4.22
C ALA A 28 3.44 -19.31 -3.91
N THR A 29 3.17 -18.16 -3.32
CA THR A 29 4.21 -17.20 -2.89
C THR A 29 5.14 -17.80 -1.86
N LEU A 30 4.62 -18.45 -0.82
CA LEU A 30 5.42 -19.15 0.20
C LEU A 30 6.32 -20.21 -0.43
N LYS A 31 5.76 -21.01 -1.33
CA LYS A 31 6.48 -22.08 -2.02
C LYS A 31 7.65 -21.57 -2.84
N HIS A 32 7.50 -20.47 -3.53
CA HIS A 32 8.52 -19.91 -4.42
C HIS A 32 9.51 -18.96 -3.72
N ASN A 33 9.24 -18.61 -2.46
CA ASN A 33 10.06 -17.69 -1.66
C ASN A 33 10.35 -18.27 -0.25
N PRO A 34 10.93 -19.50 -0.13
CA PRO A 34 11.09 -20.16 1.15
C PRO A 34 12.09 -19.45 2.09
N ASP A 35 13.05 -18.70 1.53
CA ASP A 35 14.10 -17.99 2.27
C ASP A 35 13.75 -16.54 2.60
N VAL A 36 12.50 -16.15 2.39
CA VAL A 36 12.01 -14.80 2.67
C VAL A 36 11.27 -14.81 4.01
N ASN A 37 11.47 -13.78 4.82
CA ASN A 37 10.68 -13.59 6.03
C ASN A 37 9.27 -13.10 5.65
N HIS A 38 8.26 -13.93 5.86
CA HIS A 38 6.87 -13.63 5.53
C HIS A 38 6.17 -12.93 6.71
N ILE A 39 5.78 -11.67 6.50
CA ILE A 39 5.05 -10.85 7.46
C ILE A 39 3.59 -10.80 7.02
N TYR A 40 2.76 -11.57 7.72
CA TYR A 40 1.32 -11.58 7.49
C TYR A 40 0.62 -10.66 8.48
N LEU A 41 -0.05 -9.64 7.96
CA LEU A 41 -0.83 -8.68 8.76
C LEU A 41 -2.33 -8.95 8.64
N ASP A 42 -2.99 -8.89 9.77
CA ASP A 42 -4.43 -8.69 9.90
C ASP A 42 -4.71 -7.39 10.67
N ASP A 43 -5.98 -7.10 10.95
CA ASP A 43 -6.32 -5.89 11.69
C ASP A 43 -5.68 -5.85 13.08
N ALA A 44 -5.59 -6.98 13.79
CA ALA A 44 -4.99 -7.04 15.13
C ALA A 44 -3.47 -6.78 15.09
N ALA A 45 -2.76 -7.45 14.18
CA ALA A 45 -1.32 -7.24 14.00
C ALA A 45 -1.00 -5.82 13.54
N THR A 46 -1.87 -5.24 12.70
CA THR A 46 -1.71 -3.86 12.22
C THR A 46 -1.93 -2.85 13.34
N ILE A 47 -2.92 -3.07 14.22
CA ILE A 47 -3.14 -2.22 15.38
C ILE A 47 -1.94 -2.28 16.33
N ALA A 48 -1.40 -3.47 16.60
CA ALA A 48 -0.21 -3.62 17.44
C ALA A 48 1.01 -2.89 16.85
N LEU A 49 1.23 -3.02 15.54
CA LEU A 49 2.28 -2.28 14.82
C LEU A 49 2.06 -0.76 14.93
N ALA A 50 0.81 -0.30 14.80
CA ALA A 50 0.48 1.12 14.91
C ALA A 50 0.67 1.64 16.34
N GLU A 51 0.28 0.87 17.37
CA GLU A 51 0.49 1.24 18.78
C GLU A 51 1.97 1.42 19.11
N GLU A 52 2.85 0.61 18.51
CA GLU A 52 4.29 0.67 18.74
C GLU A 52 4.97 1.80 17.96
N HIS A 53 4.63 2.00 16.70
CA HIS A 53 5.39 2.89 15.80
C HIS A 53 4.64 4.15 15.35
N PHE A 54 3.29 4.14 15.40
CA PHE A 54 2.42 5.21 14.92
C PHE A 54 1.22 5.43 15.85
N PRO A 55 1.43 5.67 17.16
CA PRO A 55 0.33 5.70 18.13
C PRO A 55 -0.78 6.70 17.78
N HIS A 56 -0.44 7.79 17.09
CA HIS A 56 -1.38 8.81 16.61
C HIS A 56 -2.29 8.32 15.45
N LEU A 57 -1.96 7.22 14.78
CA LEU A 57 -2.78 6.65 13.69
C LEU A 57 -3.81 5.61 14.18
N VAL A 58 -3.67 5.11 15.40
CA VAL A 58 -4.48 3.98 15.92
C VAL A 58 -5.97 4.27 15.86
N ASP A 59 -6.40 5.43 16.36
CA ASP A 59 -7.82 5.79 16.38
C ASP A 59 -8.38 6.00 14.97
N THR A 60 -7.59 6.58 14.07
CA THR A 60 -7.97 6.72 12.67
C THR A 60 -8.10 5.35 12.01
N TYR A 61 -7.11 4.46 12.18
CA TYR A 61 -7.16 3.11 11.63
C TYR A 61 -8.39 2.33 12.10
N ARG A 62 -8.66 2.33 13.41
CA ARG A 62 -9.85 1.69 14.01
C ARG A 62 -11.16 2.27 13.49
N SER A 63 -11.18 3.52 13.07
CA SER A 63 -12.37 4.21 12.57
C SER A 63 -12.65 3.94 11.09
N ILE A 64 -11.69 3.43 10.32
CA ILE A 64 -11.86 3.10 8.90
C ILE A 64 -12.85 1.95 8.77
N GLN A 65 -13.94 2.17 8.03
CA GLN A 65 -14.98 1.15 7.83
C GLN A 65 -14.66 0.22 6.65
N ILE A 66 -13.90 0.70 5.68
CA ILE A 66 -13.65 0.00 4.42
C ILE A 66 -12.39 -0.85 4.50
N PRO A 67 -12.47 -2.19 4.39
CA PRO A 67 -11.32 -3.09 4.54
C PRO A 67 -10.15 -2.78 3.58
N VAL A 68 -10.43 -2.38 2.32
CA VAL A 68 -9.36 -2.03 1.37
C VAL A 68 -8.59 -0.80 1.82
N THR A 69 -9.24 0.18 2.45
CA THR A 69 -8.54 1.36 2.98
C THR A 69 -7.71 1.01 4.23
N ARG A 70 -8.16 0.07 5.07
CA ARG A 70 -7.31 -0.50 6.14
C ARG A 70 -6.08 -1.17 5.56
N CYS A 71 -6.27 -1.96 4.50
CA CYS A 71 -5.17 -2.59 3.76
C CYS A 71 -4.17 -1.54 3.24
N ASP A 72 -4.66 -0.45 2.65
CA ASP A 72 -3.81 0.63 2.13
C ASP A 72 -2.96 1.27 3.24
N MET A 73 -3.52 1.50 4.42
CA MET A 73 -2.78 2.04 5.56
C MET A 73 -1.81 1.01 6.16
N ALA A 74 -2.26 -0.22 6.35
CA ALA A 74 -1.45 -1.30 6.91
C ALA A 74 -0.18 -1.57 6.09
N ARG A 75 -0.30 -1.64 4.74
CA ARG A 75 0.83 -1.87 3.84
C ARG A 75 1.90 -0.79 3.97
N LEU A 76 1.49 0.46 4.13
CA LEU A 76 2.42 1.58 4.27
C LEU A 76 3.14 1.57 5.62
N MET A 77 2.40 1.39 6.71
CA MET A 77 2.99 1.28 8.04
C MET A 77 4.00 0.12 8.12
N ALA A 78 3.60 -1.06 7.66
CA ALA A 78 4.48 -2.23 7.71
C ALA A 78 5.70 -2.11 6.79
N THR A 79 5.52 -1.59 5.57
CA THR A 79 6.66 -1.41 4.66
C THR A 79 7.60 -0.31 5.16
N TYR A 80 7.09 0.73 5.78
CA TYR A 80 7.94 1.75 6.40
C TYR A 80 8.78 1.17 7.55
N VAL A 81 8.17 0.36 8.43
CA VAL A 81 8.86 -0.22 9.60
C VAL A 81 9.82 -1.32 9.19
N HIS A 82 9.35 -2.29 8.44
CA HIS A 82 10.10 -3.52 8.17
C HIS A 82 10.89 -3.47 6.87
N GLY A 83 10.50 -2.64 5.91
CA GLY A 83 11.00 -2.73 4.54
C GLY A 83 10.64 -4.07 3.88
N GLY A 84 11.02 -4.25 2.62
CA GLY A 84 10.75 -5.48 1.86
C GLY A 84 9.79 -5.28 0.72
N ILE A 85 9.22 -6.37 0.23
CA ILE A 85 8.24 -6.40 -0.86
C ILE A 85 6.85 -6.48 -0.24
N TYR A 86 5.99 -5.52 -0.53
CA TYR A 86 4.55 -5.64 -0.31
C TYR A 86 3.89 -6.19 -1.57
N SER A 87 2.97 -7.13 -1.42
CA SER A 87 2.03 -7.52 -2.48
C SER A 87 0.63 -7.76 -1.92
N ASP A 88 -0.39 -7.47 -2.73
CA ASP A 88 -1.75 -7.91 -2.41
C ASP A 88 -1.78 -9.44 -2.32
N ILE A 89 -2.50 -9.98 -1.34
CA ILE A 89 -2.56 -11.43 -1.05
C ILE A 89 -3.02 -12.27 -2.25
N ALA A 90 -3.76 -11.68 -3.17
CA ALA A 90 -4.22 -12.34 -4.41
C ALA A 90 -3.13 -12.39 -5.51
N MET A 91 -1.94 -11.85 -5.27
CA MET A 91 -0.80 -11.92 -6.19
C MET A 91 0.09 -13.10 -5.81
N GLY A 92 -0.08 -14.25 -6.47
CA GLY A 92 0.70 -15.46 -6.25
C GLY A 92 2.01 -15.42 -7.03
N PHE A 93 3.15 -15.24 -6.38
CA PHE A 93 4.45 -15.30 -7.03
C PHE A 93 4.76 -16.71 -7.55
N GLN A 94 5.26 -16.78 -8.79
CA GLN A 94 5.62 -18.00 -9.50
C GLN A 94 7.14 -18.24 -9.53
N ARG A 95 7.90 -17.34 -8.93
CA ARG A 95 9.37 -17.39 -8.77
C ARG A 95 9.81 -16.51 -7.61
N ASP A 96 11.11 -16.52 -7.30
CA ASP A 96 11.68 -15.67 -6.25
C ASP A 96 11.42 -14.19 -6.55
N ALA A 97 10.57 -13.57 -5.75
CA ALA A 97 10.18 -12.17 -5.87
C ALA A 97 11.38 -11.20 -5.75
N ARG A 98 12.48 -11.64 -5.12
CA ARG A 98 13.72 -10.87 -4.97
C ARG A 98 14.36 -10.50 -6.31
N GLY A 99 14.13 -11.29 -7.35
CA GLY A 99 14.63 -10.98 -8.68
C GLY A 99 14.03 -9.70 -9.30
N MET A 100 12.97 -9.14 -8.70
CA MET A 100 12.46 -7.81 -9.07
C MET A 100 13.31 -6.67 -8.50
N ILE A 101 14.23 -6.94 -7.58
CA ILE A 101 15.06 -5.96 -6.89
C ILE A 101 16.50 -6.14 -7.37
N THR A 102 17.16 -5.04 -7.72
CA THR A 102 18.59 -5.02 -8.06
C THR A 102 19.40 -4.35 -6.95
N GLU A 103 20.70 -4.58 -6.97
CA GLU A 103 21.62 -3.89 -6.07
C GLU A 103 21.54 -2.37 -6.26
N GLY A 104 21.42 -1.66 -5.15
CA GLY A 104 21.27 -0.19 -5.16
C GLY A 104 19.82 0.29 -5.12
N ASP A 105 18.81 -0.55 -5.37
CA ASP A 105 17.41 -0.16 -5.22
C ASP A 105 17.09 0.14 -3.75
N ALA A 106 16.56 1.32 -3.47
CA ALA A 106 15.96 1.68 -2.19
C ALA A 106 14.43 1.69 -2.28
N LEU A 107 13.87 1.86 -3.48
CA LEU A 107 12.44 1.84 -3.76
C LEU A 107 12.19 1.22 -5.14
N VAL A 108 11.29 0.26 -5.21
CA VAL A 108 10.80 -0.33 -6.46
C VAL A 108 9.29 -0.12 -6.54
N LEU A 109 8.86 0.59 -7.56
CA LEU A 109 7.45 0.89 -7.84
C LEU A 109 7.00 0.12 -9.08
N VAL A 110 5.71 -0.12 -9.22
CA VAL A 110 5.13 -0.79 -10.37
C VAL A 110 4.14 0.13 -11.06
N ARG A 111 4.29 0.29 -12.36
CA ARG A 111 3.43 1.14 -13.19
C ARG A 111 2.42 0.30 -13.97
N ARG A 112 1.15 0.76 -13.99
CA ARG A 112 0.12 0.21 -14.88
C ARG A 112 0.39 0.68 -16.31
N ASP A 113 0.77 -0.24 -17.16
CA ASP A 113 0.98 -0.04 -18.60
C ASP A 113 0.06 -0.95 -19.44
N ASP A 114 -0.74 -1.76 -18.77
CA ASP A 114 -1.67 -2.75 -19.36
C ASP A 114 -3.01 -2.12 -19.82
N PHE A 115 -3.32 -0.88 -19.43
CA PHE A 115 -4.48 -0.15 -19.93
C PHE A 115 -4.10 0.84 -21.03
N PRO A 116 -4.90 0.93 -22.11
CA PRO A 116 -4.64 1.85 -23.23
C PRO A 116 -4.48 3.31 -22.82
N VAL A 117 -5.21 3.75 -21.78
CA VAL A 117 -5.19 5.12 -21.23
C VAL A 117 -3.85 5.44 -20.55
N TYR A 118 -3.08 4.43 -20.10
CA TYR A 118 -1.83 4.61 -19.36
C TYR A 118 -0.59 4.21 -20.17
N LYS A 119 -0.73 4.02 -21.48
CA LYS A 119 0.40 3.65 -22.36
C LYS A 119 1.42 4.76 -22.54
N ASP A 120 1.02 6.00 -22.28
CA ASP A 120 1.95 7.12 -22.31
C ASP A 120 2.89 7.05 -21.11
N LYS A 121 4.19 6.95 -21.40
CA LYS A 121 5.24 6.80 -20.38
C LYS A 121 5.33 7.98 -19.40
N ASP A 122 4.74 9.11 -19.75
CA ASP A 122 4.77 10.31 -18.91
C ASP A 122 3.55 10.41 -17.97
N THR A 123 2.51 9.59 -18.17
CA THR A 123 1.33 9.50 -17.29
C THR A 123 1.35 8.18 -16.51
N ALA A 124 2.34 8.01 -15.64
CA ALA A 124 2.46 6.78 -14.86
C ALA A 124 1.33 6.68 -13.82
N HIS A 125 0.45 5.69 -13.98
CA HIS A 125 -0.46 5.27 -12.91
C HIS A 125 0.19 4.14 -12.12
N LEU A 126 0.60 4.43 -10.88
CA LEU A 126 1.31 3.46 -10.07
C LEU A 126 0.37 2.49 -9.36
N VAL A 127 0.83 1.25 -9.19
CA VAL A 127 0.08 0.18 -8.52
C VAL A 127 0.37 0.23 -7.03
N ALA A 128 -0.65 0.46 -6.21
CA ALA A 128 -0.50 0.40 -4.76
C ALA A 128 -0.36 -1.05 -4.22
N GLY A 129 -0.83 -2.04 -4.98
CA GLY A 129 -0.86 -3.45 -4.56
C GLY A 129 0.44 -4.22 -4.76
N LEU A 130 1.50 -3.61 -5.30
CA LEU A 130 2.82 -4.22 -5.46
C LEU A 130 3.90 -3.16 -5.51
N PHE A 131 4.79 -3.17 -4.53
CA PHE A 131 5.98 -2.31 -4.47
C PHE A 131 7.00 -2.89 -3.49
N ALA A 132 8.24 -2.41 -3.52
CA ALA A 132 9.24 -2.76 -2.53
C ALA A 132 9.99 -1.52 -2.04
N SER A 133 10.38 -1.51 -0.78
CA SER A 133 11.05 -0.36 -0.18
C SER A 133 12.06 -0.80 0.89
N ALA A 134 13.13 -0.02 1.03
CA ALA A 134 13.96 -0.04 2.22
C ALA A 134 13.14 0.44 3.44
N PRO A 135 13.43 -0.02 4.66
CA PRO A 135 12.78 0.47 5.87
C PRO A 135 13.09 1.96 6.09
N GLY A 136 12.13 2.70 6.64
CA GLY A 136 12.27 4.13 6.90
C GLY A 136 12.34 5.02 5.67
N HIS A 137 11.92 4.55 4.50
CA HIS A 137 12.03 5.30 3.25
C HIS A 137 11.07 6.49 3.22
N ASP A 138 11.58 7.68 2.98
CA ASP A 138 10.81 8.95 3.02
C ASP A 138 9.59 8.99 2.09
N PHE A 139 9.67 8.33 0.93
CA PHE A 139 8.53 8.24 0.03
C PHE A 139 7.36 7.49 0.66
N VAL A 140 7.62 6.36 1.33
CA VAL A 140 6.57 5.56 1.99
C VAL A 140 5.94 6.34 3.14
N LEU A 141 6.76 7.06 3.91
CA LEU A 141 6.28 7.94 4.98
C LEU A 141 5.41 9.07 4.43
N SER A 142 5.85 9.72 3.37
CA SER A 142 5.10 10.82 2.76
C SER A 142 3.76 10.34 2.18
N TRP A 143 3.75 9.16 1.54
CA TRP A 143 2.51 8.55 1.07
C TRP A 143 1.58 8.21 2.24
N LEU A 144 2.11 7.66 3.35
CA LEU A 144 1.33 7.39 4.57
C LEU A 144 0.74 8.68 5.17
N LYS A 145 1.56 9.76 5.28
CA LYS A 145 1.11 11.07 5.76
C LYS A 145 -0.02 11.63 4.90
N ARG A 146 0.14 11.59 3.59
CA ARG A 146 -0.88 12.05 2.63
C ARG A 146 -2.18 11.25 2.78
N MET A 147 -2.08 9.93 2.85
CA MET A 147 -3.24 9.06 3.06
C MET A 147 -3.94 9.39 4.38
N PHE A 148 -3.19 9.45 5.46
CA PHE A 148 -3.72 9.79 6.78
C PHE A 148 -4.45 11.14 6.76
N PHE A 149 -3.81 12.16 6.19
CA PHE A 149 -4.40 13.48 6.06
C PHE A 149 -5.72 13.45 5.27
N THR A 150 -5.73 12.80 4.13
CA THR A 150 -6.92 12.69 3.27
C THR A 150 -8.07 11.99 4.00
N ILE A 151 -7.79 10.94 4.76
CA ILE A 151 -8.78 10.22 5.56
C ILE A 151 -9.25 11.08 6.75
N ALA A 152 -8.31 11.60 7.54
CA ALA A 152 -8.61 12.35 8.76
C ALA A 152 -9.41 13.64 8.49
N THR A 153 -9.20 14.27 7.34
CA THR A 153 -9.97 15.46 6.93
C THR A 153 -11.29 15.12 6.25
N GLY A 154 -11.48 13.87 5.82
CA GLY A 154 -12.67 13.43 5.11
C GLY A 154 -12.84 14.01 3.70
N VAL A 155 -11.81 14.68 3.16
CA VAL A 155 -11.87 15.35 1.83
C VAL A 155 -12.24 14.36 0.73
N GLN A 156 -11.80 13.10 0.84
CA GLN A 156 -12.06 12.04 -0.14
C GLN A 156 -12.78 10.84 0.50
N ASN A 157 -13.72 11.10 1.42
CA ASN A 157 -14.36 10.07 2.23
C ASN A 157 -15.07 8.97 1.41
N TYR A 158 -15.40 9.25 0.15
CA TYR A 158 -16.13 8.32 -0.73
C TYR A 158 -15.27 7.71 -1.84
N SER A 159 -13.95 7.84 -1.76
CA SER A 159 -13.05 7.29 -2.77
C SER A 159 -11.79 6.67 -2.18
N CYS A 160 -11.84 5.36 -1.92
CA CYS A 160 -10.66 4.61 -1.47
C CYS A 160 -9.48 4.74 -2.44
N HIS A 161 -9.76 4.82 -3.75
CA HIS A 161 -8.74 4.95 -4.79
C HIS A 161 -7.94 6.26 -4.68
N VAL A 162 -8.63 7.34 -4.32
CA VAL A 162 -8.02 8.66 -4.15
C VAL A 162 -7.49 8.86 -2.74
N ALA A 163 -8.10 8.24 -1.72
CA ALA A 163 -7.68 8.40 -0.35
C ALA A 163 -6.39 7.65 0.00
N GLY A 164 -6.25 6.38 -0.40
CA GLY A 164 -5.14 5.52 0.00
C GLY A 164 -4.51 4.71 -1.13
N GLY A 165 -5.25 4.51 -2.21
CA GLY A 165 -4.86 3.65 -3.31
C GLY A 165 -3.88 4.30 -4.32
N PRO A 166 -4.06 4.04 -5.62
CA PRO A 166 -3.17 4.48 -6.69
C PRO A 166 -3.04 6.01 -6.87
N GLY A 167 -4.04 6.78 -6.44
CA GLY A 167 -4.00 8.24 -6.53
C GLY A 167 -2.82 8.85 -5.78
N PRO A 168 -2.76 8.73 -4.45
CA PRO A 168 -1.71 9.33 -3.63
C PRO A 168 -0.30 8.88 -3.99
N ILE A 169 -0.09 7.60 -4.30
CA ILE A 169 1.25 7.10 -4.69
C ILE A 169 1.71 7.75 -6.00
N THR A 170 0.80 7.91 -6.97
CA THR A 170 1.13 8.50 -8.26
C THR A 170 1.46 9.98 -8.12
N GLU A 171 0.66 10.72 -7.35
CA GLU A 171 0.92 12.13 -7.08
C GLU A 171 2.25 12.33 -6.34
N GLU A 172 2.51 11.54 -5.31
CA GLU A 172 3.75 11.63 -4.52
C GLU A 172 4.99 11.35 -5.37
N TYR A 173 4.90 10.38 -6.31
CA TYR A 173 5.97 10.08 -7.26
C TYR A 173 6.32 11.29 -8.13
N PHE A 174 5.33 11.99 -8.66
CA PHE A 174 5.56 13.18 -9.49
C PHE A 174 6.04 14.38 -8.68
N LEU A 175 5.44 14.64 -7.52
CA LEU A 175 5.82 15.76 -6.67
C LEU A 175 7.28 15.68 -6.22
N ARG A 176 7.76 14.47 -5.91
CA ARG A 176 9.15 14.25 -5.49
C ARG A 176 10.14 14.07 -6.63
N GLN A 177 9.68 14.14 -7.89
CA GLN A 177 10.52 13.94 -9.07
C GLN A 177 11.35 12.65 -9.04
N LEU A 178 10.79 11.57 -8.49
CA LEU A 178 11.50 10.31 -8.26
C LEU A 178 12.00 9.64 -9.54
N LYS A 179 11.53 10.06 -10.70
CA LYS A 179 12.10 9.65 -12.01
C LYS A 179 13.60 9.94 -12.13
N GLN A 180 14.11 10.90 -11.37
CA GLN A 180 15.52 11.33 -11.40
C GLN A 180 16.37 10.67 -10.29
N ASP A 181 15.75 9.96 -9.36
CA ASP A 181 16.47 9.27 -8.27
C ASP A 181 17.01 7.92 -8.76
N PRO A 182 18.34 7.72 -8.78
CA PRO A 182 18.95 6.49 -9.26
C PRO A 182 18.69 5.28 -8.36
N THR A 183 18.18 5.48 -7.13
CA THR A 183 17.82 4.41 -6.19
C THR A 183 16.36 3.99 -6.31
N VAL A 184 15.59 4.67 -7.17
CA VAL A 184 14.19 4.39 -7.44
C VAL A 184 14.03 3.74 -8.80
N ARG A 185 13.47 2.54 -8.82
CA ARG A 185 13.17 1.81 -10.04
C ARG A 185 11.67 1.66 -10.25
N VAL A 186 11.23 1.84 -11.49
CA VAL A 186 9.83 1.64 -11.89
C VAL A 186 9.76 0.48 -12.89
N LEU A 187 9.00 -0.56 -12.54
CA LEU A 187 8.75 -1.74 -13.37
C LEU A 187 7.39 -1.62 -14.06
N ASN A 188 7.23 -2.29 -15.20
CA ASN A 188 5.97 -2.34 -15.90
C ASN A 188 5.13 -3.52 -15.39
N PHE A 189 3.86 -3.30 -15.12
CA PHE A 189 2.96 -4.34 -14.64
C PHE A 189 2.79 -5.47 -15.66
N SER A 190 2.70 -5.14 -16.94
CA SER A 190 2.56 -6.11 -18.04
C SER A 190 3.76 -7.07 -18.14
N GLU A 191 4.97 -6.64 -17.78
CA GLU A 191 6.18 -7.48 -17.78
C GLU A 191 6.22 -8.42 -16.58
N LEU A 192 5.54 -8.06 -15.49
CA LEU A 192 5.52 -8.83 -14.26
C LEU A 192 4.38 -9.85 -14.23
N GLN A 193 3.19 -9.46 -14.70
CA GLN A 193 2.01 -10.32 -14.70
C GLN A 193 2.20 -11.50 -15.65
N GLY A 194 1.91 -12.71 -15.17
CA GLY A 194 2.09 -13.95 -15.91
C GLY A 194 3.54 -14.46 -15.95
N THR A 195 4.52 -13.61 -15.66
CA THR A 195 5.94 -13.96 -15.63
C THR A 195 6.46 -14.12 -14.19
N TRP A 196 6.17 -13.17 -13.33
CA TRP A 196 6.61 -13.14 -11.93
C TRP A 196 5.51 -13.54 -10.96
N PHE A 197 4.28 -13.14 -11.25
CA PHE A 197 3.12 -13.50 -10.45
C PHE A 197 1.88 -13.72 -11.30
N GLN A 198 0.92 -14.46 -10.74
CA GLN A 198 -0.45 -14.55 -11.26
C GLN A 198 -1.38 -13.82 -10.32
N SER A 199 -2.25 -12.98 -10.86
CA SER A 199 -3.33 -12.38 -10.09
C SER A 199 -4.50 -13.36 -10.05
N LEU A 200 -4.76 -13.93 -8.88
CA LEU A 200 -5.87 -14.85 -8.65
C LEU A 200 -7.05 -14.13 -7.96
N ARG A 201 -7.28 -12.88 -8.34
CA ARG A 201 -8.40 -12.11 -7.81
C ARG A 201 -9.72 -12.85 -8.05
N ASP A 202 -10.51 -12.94 -7.00
CA ASP A 202 -11.87 -13.43 -7.11
C ASP A 202 -12.75 -12.30 -7.69
N PRO A 203 -13.38 -12.50 -8.85
CA PRO A 203 -14.22 -11.47 -9.47
C PRO A 203 -15.42 -11.10 -8.58
N ASP A 204 -15.93 -12.03 -7.78
CA ASP A 204 -17.10 -11.81 -6.93
C ASP A 204 -16.74 -11.05 -5.64
N VAL A 205 -15.53 -11.21 -5.13
CA VAL A 205 -15.03 -10.52 -3.93
C VAL A 205 -14.44 -9.13 -4.24
N ASN A 206 -13.92 -8.93 -5.44
CA ASN A 206 -13.22 -7.70 -5.81
C ASN A 206 -14.11 -6.45 -5.93
N ASN A 207 -15.42 -6.61 -6.05
CA ASN A 207 -16.32 -5.47 -6.19
C ASN A 207 -16.99 -5.03 -4.88
N THR A 208 -16.76 -5.74 -3.78
CA THR A 208 -17.39 -5.41 -2.49
C THR A 208 -17.00 -4.02 -1.99
N TRP A 209 -15.75 -3.58 -2.20
CA TRP A 209 -15.28 -2.25 -1.81
C TRP A 209 -15.94 -1.11 -2.60
N VAL A 210 -16.31 -1.35 -3.88
CA VAL A 210 -17.03 -0.36 -4.70
C VAL A 210 -18.41 -0.07 -4.12
N HIS A 211 -19.07 -1.08 -3.59
CA HIS A 211 -20.39 -0.93 -2.98
C HIS A 211 -20.30 -0.30 -1.59
N THR A 212 -19.29 -0.66 -0.80
CA THR A 212 -19.10 -0.14 0.57
C THR A 212 -18.60 1.31 0.59
N GLN A 213 -18.02 1.83 -0.50
CA GLN A 213 -17.65 3.25 -0.59
C GLN A 213 -18.81 4.23 -0.35
N ARG A 214 -20.05 3.80 -0.63
CA ARG A 214 -21.24 4.65 -0.43
C ARG A 214 -21.44 5.09 1.02
N ASP A 215 -20.95 4.28 1.96
CA ASP A 215 -21.08 4.55 3.40
C ASP A 215 -19.94 5.43 3.94
N GLY A 216 -18.96 5.73 3.08
CA GLY A 216 -17.76 6.51 3.40
C GLY A 216 -16.64 5.68 4.05
N ILE A 217 -15.44 6.23 4.02
CA ILE A 217 -14.25 5.61 4.65
C ILE A 217 -14.34 5.73 6.17
N LEU A 218 -14.73 6.91 6.65
CA LEU A 218 -15.01 7.18 8.05
C LEU A 218 -16.51 7.34 8.28
N PRO A 219 -17.05 6.94 9.45
CA PRO A 219 -18.42 7.23 9.81
C PRO A 219 -18.64 8.75 9.95
N PRO A 220 -19.84 9.27 9.66
CA PRO A 220 -20.14 10.70 9.75
C PRO A 220 -19.76 11.35 11.07
N SER A 221 -19.84 10.60 12.18
CA SER A 221 -19.49 11.06 13.54
C SER A 221 -17.98 11.29 13.74
N LYS A 222 -17.15 10.80 12.82
CA LYS A 222 -15.68 10.95 12.86
C LYS A 222 -15.17 11.94 11.82
N LEU A 223 -16.06 12.46 10.96
CA LEU A 223 -15.67 13.50 10.02
C LEU A 223 -15.58 14.84 10.75
N PRO A 224 -14.53 15.64 10.52
CA PRO A 224 -14.42 16.96 11.13
C PRO A 224 -15.50 17.88 10.60
N ALA A 225 -16.11 18.68 11.49
CA ALA A 225 -17.15 19.66 11.13
C ALA A 225 -16.60 20.76 10.19
N ARG A 226 -15.29 21.02 10.26
CA ARG A 226 -14.54 21.89 9.34
C ARG A 226 -13.15 21.28 9.16
N LEU A 227 -12.55 21.49 7.98
CA LEU A 227 -11.14 21.18 7.77
C LEU A 227 -10.32 22.02 8.76
N PRO A 228 -9.52 21.40 9.62
CA PRO A 228 -8.65 22.15 10.51
C PRO A 228 -7.63 22.87 9.64
N HIS A 229 -7.77 24.19 9.51
CA HIS A 229 -6.82 25.04 8.78
C HIS A 229 -5.40 24.88 9.32
N ASP A 230 -5.31 24.51 10.59
CA ASP A 230 -4.07 24.42 11.36
C ASP A 230 -3.28 23.12 11.14
N LEU A 231 -3.88 22.07 10.54
CA LEU A 231 -3.18 20.83 10.21
C LEU A 231 -2.22 20.96 9.00
N PHE A 232 -2.30 22.07 8.26
CA PHE A 232 -1.57 22.23 7.00
C PHE A 232 -0.17 22.82 7.14
N TRP A 233 0.13 23.56 8.21
CA TRP A 233 1.29 24.47 8.21
C TRP A 233 2.05 24.57 9.54
N ASP A 234 1.72 23.79 10.55
CA ASP A 234 2.43 23.85 11.83
C ASP A 234 3.37 22.66 11.98
N ASP A 235 4.63 22.83 11.55
CA ASP A 235 5.71 21.83 11.70
C ASP A 235 5.88 21.39 13.16
N ALA A 236 5.47 22.24 14.13
CA ALA A 236 5.51 21.91 15.56
C ALA A 236 4.46 20.86 15.98
N ARG A 237 3.52 20.49 15.09
CA ARG A 237 2.46 19.50 15.33
C ARG A 237 2.47 18.36 14.30
N ASP A 238 3.59 18.10 13.65
CA ASP A 238 3.68 16.92 12.76
C ASP A 238 3.43 15.65 13.60
N PRO A 239 2.30 14.95 13.39
CA PRO A 239 1.95 13.77 14.17
C PRO A 239 2.91 12.60 13.95
N PHE A 240 3.89 12.75 13.05
CA PHE A 240 4.91 11.77 12.73
C PHE A 240 6.31 12.14 13.29
N GLN A 241 6.41 13.24 14.07
CA GLN A 241 7.55 13.57 14.89
C GLN A 241 7.26 13.22 16.34
#